data_9b2d5cb70dd6441671ec8b857aa97f7e
#
_entry.id   9b2d5cb70dd6441671ec8b857aa97f7e
#
_cell.length_a   1.000
_cell.length_b   1.000
_cell.length_c   1.000
_cell.angle_alpha   90.00
_cell.angle_beta   90.00
_cell.angle_gamma   90.00
#
_symmetry.space_group_name_H-M   'P 1'
#
loop_
_entity.id
_entity.type
_entity.pdbx_description
1 polymer ?
#
loop_
_entity_poly.entity_id
_entity_poly.type
_entity_poly.pdbx_seq_one_letter_code
_entity_poly.pdbx_strand_id
1 'polypeptide(L)'
;MQNLTWPRYLEEDPGVEVVERSQELQGYEIYIVEQWATSRTHPTFVITTFTGDPQHVAQVGILSVPTDESGWSQRLRVYFKALNQYHARRKETPLGILMITNLSGFPSSLTVIPVPDGDLRKHRFDFFVSENLKRMGCSGRVGLTLSAPNSATVAKFHQLYKTSDKNSIFQAVIELVKLCQAALNIFDKLDFEYADGLLCDITEKAANDWWLDIGAEFYNIEPHDGILGPTTVAALLGLLMGARNRLSAVGAPVPKDPFEIEGMKRGISHFQKSQRLERTRRLDRHTLDRLHRTSAKAANAEGWSVPRAVKSTVAELSGKGGV
;
A
#
# COMPACT_ATOMS: atom_id res chain seq x y z
N MET A 1 -8.89 -15.10 6.32
CA MET A 1 -8.59 -13.66 6.47
C MET A 1 -7.13 -13.56 6.82
N GLN A 2 -6.28 -13.21 5.85
CA GLN A 2 -4.85 -13.00 6.10
C GLN A 2 -4.70 -11.75 6.96
N ASN A 3 -3.88 -11.84 8.00
CA ASN A 3 -3.54 -10.73 8.89
C ASN A 3 -2.93 -9.60 8.06
N LEU A 4 -3.73 -8.59 7.76
CA LEU A 4 -3.27 -7.35 7.19
C LEU A 4 -2.42 -6.65 8.25
N THR A 5 -1.12 -6.66 8.06
CA THR A 5 -0.18 -5.97 8.93
C THR A 5 -0.29 -4.47 8.69
N TRP A 6 -0.99 -3.79 9.59
CA TRP A 6 -0.84 -2.35 9.80
C TRP A 6 0.62 -2.07 10.18
N PRO A 7 1.19 -0.86 9.94
CA PRO A 7 2.51 -0.54 10.47
C PRO A 7 2.59 -0.96 11.94
N ARG A 8 3.57 -1.78 12.26
CA ARG A 8 3.69 -2.58 13.49
C ARG A 8 3.41 -1.74 14.72
N TYR A 9 2.42 -2.15 15.51
CA TYR A 9 2.07 -1.51 16.77
C TYR A 9 3.17 -1.71 17.82
N LEU A 10 3.22 -0.82 18.82
CA LEU A 10 4.08 -1.02 19.99
C LEU A 10 3.76 -2.33 20.73
N GLU A 11 2.52 -2.79 20.68
CA GLU A 11 2.09 -4.07 21.25
C GLU A 11 2.77 -5.31 20.64
N GLU A 12 3.46 -5.15 19.50
CA GLU A 12 4.26 -6.20 18.86
C GLU A 12 5.76 -6.12 19.24
N ASP A 13 6.14 -5.10 20.01
CA ASP A 13 7.53 -4.94 20.45
C ASP A 13 7.86 -5.95 21.56
N PRO A 14 8.94 -6.73 21.42
CA PRO A 14 9.30 -7.75 22.43
C PRO A 14 9.66 -7.16 23.79
N GLY A 15 9.95 -5.86 23.88
CA GLY A 15 10.21 -5.14 25.12
C GLY A 15 8.97 -4.58 25.81
N VAL A 16 7.77 -4.86 25.28
CA VAL A 16 6.50 -4.34 25.78
C VAL A 16 5.56 -5.49 26.09
N GLU A 17 4.91 -5.44 27.25
CA GLU A 17 3.87 -6.40 27.65
C GLU A 17 2.47 -5.77 27.46
N VAL A 18 1.58 -6.49 26.80
CA VAL A 18 0.18 -6.07 26.63
C VAL A 18 -0.61 -6.46 27.87
N VAL A 19 -0.99 -5.48 28.68
CA VAL A 19 -1.81 -5.67 29.88
C VAL A 19 -3.28 -5.80 29.49
N GLU A 20 -3.76 -4.90 28.65
CA GLU A 20 -5.15 -4.88 28.16
C GLU A 20 -5.18 -4.43 26.70
N ARG A 21 -5.99 -5.11 25.87
CA ARG A 21 -6.01 -4.82 24.43
C ARG A 21 -6.92 -3.67 24.03
N SER A 22 -7.98 -3.41 24.82
CA SER A 22 -8.96 -2.38 24.54
C SER A 22 -9.67 -1.94 25.80
N GLN A 23 -9.59 -0.65 26.12
CA GLN A 23 -10.28 0.02 27.21
C GLN A 23 -10.80 1.37 26.73
N GLU A 24 -11.92 1.80 27.28
CA GLU A 24 -12.48 3.12 27.02
C GLU A 24 -11.84 4.17 27.93
N LEU A 25 -11.44 5.27 27.34
CA LEU A 25 -10.92 6.42 28.06
C LEU A 25 -11.70 7.66 27.67
N GLN A 26 -12.44 8.23 28.62
CA GLN A 26 -13.27 9.42 28.43
C GLN A 26 -12.47 10.72 28.55
N GLY A 27 -12.87 11.74 27.80
CA GLY A 27 -12.24 13.05 27.81
C GLY A 27 -11.10 13.19 26.79
N TYR A 28 -11.03 12.32 25.82
CA TYR A 28 -9.95 12.30 24.83
C TYR A 28 -10.46 12.04 23.41
N GLU A 29 -9.78 12.64 22.45
CA GLU A 29 -9.93 12.38 21.02
C GLU A 29 -8.64 11.84 20.44
N ILE A 30 -8.76 11.00 19.40
CA ILE A 30 -7.65 10.45 18.64
C ILE A 30 -7.69 11.00 17.22
N TYR A 31 -6.52 11.34 16.68
CA TYR A 31 -6.33 11.81 15.32
C TYR A 31 -5.27 10.97 14.62
N ILE A 32 -5.51 10.59 13.36
CA ILE A 32 -4.48 10.05 12.49
C ILE A 32 -3.69 11.22 11.91
N VAL A 33 -2.36 11.12 11.92
CA VAL A 33 -1.50 12.00 11.16
C VAL A 33 -1.23 11.35 9.81
N GLU A 34 -1.80 11.89 8.75
CA GLU A 34 -1.79 11.30 7.40
C GLU A 34 -0.38 10.92 6.93
N GLN A 35 0.56 11.85 7.02
CA GLN A 35 1.94 11.65 6.57
C GLN A 35 2.67 10.58 7.36
N TRP A 36 2.32 10.39 8.63
CA TRP A 36 2.90 9.33 9.46
C TRP A 36 2.26 7.98 9.16
N ALA A 37 0.95 7.96 8.98
CA ALA A 37 0.20 6.73 8.69
C ALA A 37 0.55 6.12 7.33
N THR A 38 0.97 6.95 6.37
CA THR A 38 1.42 6.52 5.05
C THR A 38 2.91 6.28 4.95
N SER A 39 3.70 6.62 5.99
CA SER A 39 5.13 6.33 6.05
C SER A 39 5.41 5.05 6.85
N ARG A 40 6.11 4.09 6.23
CA ARG A 40 6.48 2.83 6.89
C ARG A 40 7.66 2.96 7.84
N THR A 41 8.36 4.07 7.79
CA THR A 41 9.51 4.35 8.65
C THR A 41 9.15 5.18 9.87
N HIS A 42 7.97 5.82 9.89
CA HIS A 42 7.55 6.61 11.03
C HIS A 42 7.10 5.72 12.20
N PRO A 43 7.56 5.99 13.44
CA PRO A 43 7.32 5.10 14.60
C PRO A 43 5.90 5.16 15.15
N THR A 44 5.13 6.20 14.81
CA THR A 44 3.74 6.39 15.21
C THR A 44 2.94 7.01 14.07
N PHE A 45 1.64 6.89 14.13
CA PHE A 45 0.73 7.46 13.12
C PHE A 45 -0.48 8.14 13.74
N VAL A 46 -0.59 8.15 15.08
CA VAL A 46 -1.68 8.79 15.82
C VAL A 46 -1.17 9.76 16.87
N ILE A 47 -1.99 10.76 17.15
CA ILE A 47 -1.87 11.64 18.30
C ILE A 47 -3.17 11.59 19.10
N THR A 48 -3.06 11.80 20.42
CA THR A 48 -4.20 11.85 21.33
C THR A 48 -4.26 13.23 21.96
N THR A 49 -5.44 13.82 21.99
CA THR A 49 -5.70 15.15 22.56
C THR A 49 -6.64 15.02 23.74
N PHE A 50 -6.34 15.73 24.84
CA PHE A 50 -7.24 15.85 25.98
C PHE A 50 -8.26 16.95 25.73
N THR A 51 -9.54 16.63 25.80
CA THR A 51 -10.65 17.58 25.61
C THR A 51 -11.36 17.87 26.92
N GLY A 52 -11.35 16.94 27.87
CA GLY A 52 -12.11 17.01 29.12
C GLY A 52 -13.62 16.80 28.98
N ASP A 53 -14.12 16.62 27.75
CA ASP A 53 -15.53 16.33 27.49
C ASP A 53 -15.79 14.82 27.65
N PRO A 54 -16.68 14.41 28.60
CA PRO A 54 -17.00 13.00 28.80
C PRO A 54 -17.61 12.29 27.58
N GLN A 55 -18.15 13.05 26.62
CA GLN A 55 -18.71 12.49 25.39
C GLN A 55 -17.62 12.07 24.39
N HIS A 56 -16.41 12.62 24.52
CA HIS A 56 -15.28 12.21 23.73
C HIS A 56 -14.65 10.95 24.35
N VAL A 57 -14.69 9.85 23.63
CA VAL A 57 -14.19 8.55 24.08
C VAL A 57 -13.10 8.06 23.14
N ALA A 58 -12.00 7.59 23.70
CA ALA A 58 -10.92 6.96 22.96
C ALA A 58 -10.79 5.48 23.36
N GLN A 59 -10.68 4.59 22.38
CA GLN A 59 -10.34 3.18 22.59
C GLN A 59 -8.82 3.04 22.64
N VAL A 60 -8.29 2.62 23.80
CA VAL A 60 -6.84 2.54 24.04
C VAL A 60 -6.42 1.14 24.50
N GLY A 61 -5.23 0.73 24.12
CA GLY A 61 -4.57 -0.44 24.67
C GLY A 61 -3.67 -0.03 25.86
N ILE A 62 -3.57 -0.89 26.88
CA ILE A 62 -2.70 -0.68 28.03
C ILE A 62 -1.46 -1.54 27.86
N LEU A 63 -0.31 -0.90 27.83
CA LEU A 63 1.00 -1.53 27.66
C LEU A 63 1.86 -1.30 28.90
N SER A 64 2.51 -2.35 29.39
CA SER A 64 3.57 -2.24 30.39
C SER A 64 4.90 -2.03 29.69
N VAL A 65 5.56 -0.93 30.02
CA VAL A 65 6.81 -0.49 29.43
C VAL A 65 7.87 -0.40 30.53
N PRO A 66 9.13 -0.85 30.31
CA PRO A 66 10.18 -0.69 31.28
C PRO A 66 10.32 0.77 31.75
N THR A 67 10.41 1.00 33.04
CA THR A 67 10.56 2.34 33.65
C THR A 67 11.95 2.94 33.38
N ASP A 68 12.96 2.08 33.26
CA ASP A 68 14.32 2.48 32.91
C ASP A 68 14.50 2.48 31.38
N GLU A 69 14.88 3.63 30.85
CA GLU A 69 15.15 3.81 29.41
C GLU A 69 16.28 2.89 28.89
N SER A 70 17.17 2.41 29.75
CA SER A 70 18.19 1.44 29.37
C SER A 70 17.59 0.11 28.89
N GLY A 71 16.42 -0.26 29.42
CA GLY A 71 15.67 -1.45 29.03
C GLY A 71 14.80 -1.28 27.76
N TRP A 72 14.73 -0.08 27.18
CA TRP A 72 13.91 0.16 26.01
C TRP A 72 14.52 -0.42 24.74
N SER A 73 13.69 -1.05 23.92
CA SER A 73 14.05 -1.41 22.55
C SER A 73 14.38 -0.16 21.73
N GLN A 74 15.12 -0.33 20.65
CA GLN A 74 15.40 0.75 19.71
C GLN A 74 14.10 1.39 19.18
N ARG A 75 13.07 0.58 18.92
CA ARG A 75 11.77 1.03 18.44
C ARG A 75 11.06 1.91 19.46
N LEU A 76 11.05 1.49 20.72
CA LEU A 76 10.44 2.26 21.80
C LEU A 76 11.12 3.61 22.01
N ARG A 77 12.47 3.65 21.94
CA ARG A 77 13.25 4.90 21.99
C ARG A 77 12.87 5.85 20.86
N VAL A 78 12.77 5.34 19.63
CA VAL A 78 12.39 6.14 18.45
C VAL A 78 10.94 6.65 18.59
N TYR A 79 10.03 5.84 19.12
CA TYR A 79 8.66 6.25 19.40
C TYR A 79 8.57 7.44 20.36
N PHE A 80 9.21 7.34 21.53
CA PHE A 80 9.20 8.44 22.50
C PHE A 80 9.93 9.69 22.00
N LYS A 81 11.04 9.52 21.26
CA LYS A 81 11.73 10.63 20.63
C LYS A 81 10.82 11.38 19.64
N ALA A 82 10.08 10.67 18.82
CA ALA A 82 9.13 11.27 17.86
C ALA A 82 8.01 12.03 18.59
N LEU A 83 7.39 11.45 19.61
CA LEU A 83 6.37 12.14 20.39
C LEU A 83 6.89 13.42 21.05
N ASN A 84 8.09 13.36 21.64
CA ASN A 84 8.71 14.52 22.28
C ASN A 84 9.04 15.64 21.26
N GLN A 85 9.42 15.28 20.04
CA GLN A 85 9.69 16.24 18.96
C GLN A 85 8.46 17.08 18.61
N TYR A 86 7.26 16.52 18.78
CA TYR A 86 5.98 17.19 18.52
C TYR A 86 5.30 17.66 19.82
N HIS A 87 6.08 17.91 20.88
CA HIS A 87 5.64 18.49 22.14
C HIS A 87 4.57 17.67 22.86
N ALA A 88 4.53 16.35 22.68
CA ALA A 88 3.68 15.48 23.44
C ALA A 88 4.06 15.53 24.94
N ARG A 89 3.05 15.55 25.81
CA ARG A 89 3.22 15.63 27.27
C ARG A 89 2.61 14.41 27.93
N ARG A 90 3.25 13.98 29.01
CA ARG A 90 2.69 12.93 29.87
C ARG A 90 1.48 13.44 30.62
N LYS A 91 0.41 12.68 30.62
CA LYS A 91 -0.79 12.90 31.40
C LYS A 91 -1.18 11.63 32.15
N GLU A 92 -1.37 11.73 33.45
CA GLU A 92 -1.90 10.65 34.26
C GLU A 92 -3.38 10.46 33.96
N THR A 93 -3.81 9.21 33.80
CA THR A 93 -5.17 8.79 33.57
C THR A 93 -5.52 7.64 34.52
N PRO A 94 -6.79 7.28 34.69
CA PRO A 94 -7.17 6.10 35.49
C PRO A 94 -6.58 4.79 34.96
N LEU A 95 -6.18 4.76 33.69
CA LEU A 95 -5.62 3.57 33.02
C LEU A 95 -4.08 3.57 32.95
N GLY A 96 -3.45 4.63 33.45
CA GLY A 96 -1.99 4.80 33.39
C GLY A 96 -1.58 6.10 32.69
N ILE A 97 -0.33 6.19 32.28
CA ILE A 97 0.24 7.38 31.64
C ILE A 97 -0.07 7.38 30.16
N LEU A 98 -0.62 8.49 29.67
CA LEU A 98 -0.90 8.73 28.25
C LEU A 98 -0.05 9.89 27.73
N MET A 99 0.49 9.76 26.52
CA MET A 99 1.14 10.88 25.82
C MET A 99 0.08 11.68 25.06
N ILE A 100 -0.09 12.95 25.42
CA ILE A 100 -1.08 13.83 24.80
C ILE A 100 -0.41 14.95 24.01
N THR A 101 -1.01 15.36 22.91
CA THR A 101 -0.55 16.44 22.03
C THR A 101 -1.62 17.53 21.96
N ASN A 102 -1.20 18.80 22.03
CA ASN A 102 -2.11 19.92 21.81
C ASN A 102 -2.17 20.24 20.31
N LEU A 103 -3.36 20.17 19.73
CA LEU A 103 -3.57 20.43 18.29
C LEU A 103 -3.20 21.86 17.90
N SER A 104 -3.39 22.85 18.77
CA SER A 104 -3.05 24.25 18.45
C SER A 104 -1.54 24.49 18.26
N GLY A 105 -0.70 23.64 18.86
CA GLY A 105 0.76 23.66 18.70
C GLY A 105 1.29 22.66 17.68
N PHE A 106 0.40 21.90 17.02
CA PHE A 106 0.81 20.89 16.06
C PHE A 106 1.15 21.52 14.71
N PRO A 107 2.19 21.06 13.98
CA PRO A 107 2.59 21.68 12.72
C PRO A 107 1.48 21.70 11.68
N SER A 108 1.20 22.87 11.10
CA SER A 108 0.18 23.02 10.04
C SER A 108 0.54 22.32 8.73
N SER A 109 1.79 21.91 8.56
CA SER A 109 2.27 21.10 7.43
C SER A 109 1.82 19.64 7.48
N LEU A 110 1.35 19.18 8.65
CA LEU A 110 0.85 17.82 8.85
C LEU A 110 -0.67 17.83 8.88
N THR A 111 -1.27 16.89 8.17
CA THR A 111 -2.72 16.72 8.12
C THR A 111 -3.18 15.82 9.25
N VAL A 112 -4.06 16.30 10.10
CA VAL A 112 -4.68 15.53 11.18
C VAL A 112 -6.12 15.18 10.83
N ILE A 113 -6.47 13.91 10.99
CA ILE A 113 -7.76 13.36 10.61
C ILE A 113 -8.43 12.82 11.89
N PRO A 114 -9.58 13.36 12.31
CA PRO A 114 -10.27 12.87 13.50
C PRO A 114 -10.75 11.44 13.29
N VAL A 115 -10.58 10.61 14.33
CA VAL A 115 -11.07 9.23 14.34
C VAL A 115 -12.46 9.20 14.96
N PRO A 116 -13.51 8.85 14.18
CA PRO A 116 -14.86 8.74 14.72
C PRO A 116 -14.92 7.71 15.87
N ASP A 117 -15.71 7.98 16.88
CA ASP A 117 -15.88 7.12 18.08
C ASP A 117 -14.56 6.82 18.82
N GLY A 118 -13.44 7.48 18.47
CA GLY A 118 -12.12 7.21 19.04
C GLY A 118 -11.60 5.78 18.82
N ASP A 119 -12.21 5.01 17.92
CA ASP A 119 -11.83 3.61 17.64
C ASP A 119 -11.09 3.50 16.30
N LEU A 120 -9.78 3.60 16.38
CA LEU A 120 -8.91 3.49 15.20
C LEU A 120 -9.02 2.15 14.49
N ARG A 121 -9.20 1.05 15.23
CA ARG A 121 -9.26 -0.30 14.65
C ARG A 121 -10.50 -0.49 13.79
N LYS A 122 -11.62 0.08 14.22
CA LYS A 122 -12.89 0.08 13.48
C LYS A 122 -12.77 0.83 12.14
N HIS A 123 -12.05 1.96 12.12
CA HIS A 123 -11.94 2.86 10.97
C HIS A 123 -10.68 2.66 10.11
N ARG A 124 -9.95 1.57 10.33
CA ARG A 124 -8.73 1.26 9.60
C ARG A 124 -8.92 1.21 8.08
N PHE A 125 -9.97 0.53 7.64
CA PHE A 125 -10.23 0.38 6.22
C PHE A 125 -10.82 1.65 5.59
N ASP A 126 -11.54 2.46 6.38
CA ASP A 126 -11.97 3.79 5.95
C ASP A 126 -10.76 4.67 5.60
N PHE A 127 -9.71 4.62 6.43
CA PHE A 127 -8.46 5.30 6.14
C PHE A 127 -7.78 4.76 4.87
N PHE A 128 -7.65 3.44 4.75
CA PHE A 128 -7.01 2.82 3.57
C PHE A 128 -7.70 3.22 2.28
N VAL A 129 -9.00 3.13 2.24
CA VAL A 129 -9.78 3.45 1.04
C VAL A 129 -9.71 4.93 0.71
N SER A 130 -9.87 5.81 1.70
CA SER A 130 -9.81 7.26 1.49
C SER A 130 -8.43 7.71 1.01
N GLU A 131 -7.36 7.20 1.61
CA GLU A 131 -5.99 7.50 1.21
C GLU A 131 -5.64 6.95 -0.18
N ASN A 132 -6.00 5.70 -0.44
CA ASN A 132 -5.79 5.10 -1.75
C ASN A 132 -6.51 5.88 -2.85
N LEU A 133 -7.79 6.22 -2.68
CA LEU A 133 -8.56 7.00 -3.65
C LEU A 133 -7.96 8.38 -3.91
N LYS A 134 -7.42 9.03 -2.88
CA LYS A 134 -6.71 10.31 -2.99
C LYS A 134 -5.45 10.15 -3.85
N ARG A 135 -4.58 9.20 -3.52
CA ARG A 135 -3.32 8.95 -4.21
C ARG A 135 -3.48 8.39 -5.63
N MET A 136 -4.58 7.70 -5.88
CA MET A 136 -4.98 7.23 -7.21
C MET A 136 -5.66 8.30 -8.06
N GLY A 137 -5.82 9.54 -7.55
CA GLY A 137 -6.40 10.66 -8.28
C GLY A 137 -7.93 10.60 -8.42
N CYS A 138 -8.63 9.78 -7.63
CA CYS A 138 -10.09 9.64 -7.69
C CYS A 138 -10.83 10.65 -6.82
N SER A 139 -10.28 11.02 -5.65
CA SER A 139 -10.86 12.04 -4.78
C SER A 139 -10.24 13.41 -5.06
N GLY A 140 -11.06 14.47 -4.83
CA GLY A 140 -10.61 15.85 -4.95
C GLY A 140 -9.68 16.27 -3.80
N ARG A 141 -9.32 17.57 -3.76
CA ARG A 141 -8.46 18.17 -2.72
C ARG A 141 -9.15 18.37 -1.37
N VAL A 142 -10.33 17.82 -1.17
CA VAL A 142 -11.05 17.89 0.11
C VAL A 142 -10.27 17.06 1.13
N GLY A 143 -10.18 17.57 2.38
CA GLY A 143 -9.50 16.87 3.46
C GLY A 143 -10.01 15.44 3.63
N LEU A 144 -9.12 14.53 3.99
CA LEU A 144 -9.49 13.14 4.25
C LEU A 144 -10.45 13.04 5.44
N THR A 145 -11.46 12.23 5.27
CA THR A 145 -12.40 11.86 6.34
C THR A 145 -12.47 10.34 6.44
N LEU A 146 -12.66 9.83 7.65
CA LEU A 146 -12.86 8.40 7.89
C LEU A 146 -14.35 8.04 7.73
N SER A 147 -14.86 8.27 6.55
CA SER A 147 -16.24 7.99 6.16
C SER A 147 -16.26 7.35 4.78
N ALA A 148 -17.41 6.75 4.44
CA ALA A 148 -17.59 6.18 3.10
C ALA A 148 -17.37 7.25 2.01
N PRO A 149 -16.68 6.91 0.91
CA PRO A 149 -16.47 7.82 -0.21
C PRO A 149 -17.81 8.28 -0.80
N ASN A 150 -17.87 9.53 -1.27
CA ASN A 150 -19.07 10.03 -1.93
C ASN A 150 -19.30 9.33 -3.29
N SER A 151 -20.54 9.38 -3.77
CA SER A 151 -20.94 8.68 -5.02
C SER A 151 -20.14 9.12 -6.26
N ALA A 152 -19.73 10.38 -6.33
CA ALA A 152 -18.93 10.88 -7.45
C ALA A 152 -17.52 10.28 -7.46
N THR A 153 -16.88 10.16 -6.30
CA THR A 153 -15.57 9.49 -6.15
C THR A 153 -15.67 8.00 -6.49
N VAL A 154 -16.74 7.32 -6.02
CA VAL A 154 -16.99 5.91 -6.33
C VAL A 154 -17.18 5.70 -7.84
N ALA A 155 -18.03 6.51 -8.48
CA ALA A 155 -18.27 6.44 -9.92
C ALA A 155 -16.99 6.69 -10.72
N LYS A 156 -16.18 7.69 -10.32
CA LYS A 156 -14.89 8.00 -10.96
C LYS A 156 -13.92 6.81 -10.87
N PHE A 157 -13.81 6.17 -9.69
CA PHE A 157 -12.96 4.99 -9.52
C PHE A 157 -13.37 3.86 -10.47
N HIS A 158 -14.66 3.48 -10.47
CA HIS A 158 -15.16 2.40 -11.33
C HIS A 158 -14.97 2.72 -12.82
N GLN A 159 -15.15 3.98 -13.21
CA GLN A 159 -14.92 4.43 -14.59
C GLN A 159 -13.45 4.33 -15.00
N LEU A 160 -12.53 4.83 -14.16
CA LEU A 160 -11.10 4.88 -14.48
C LEU A 160 -10.46 3.48 -14.50
N TYR A 161 -10.78 2.64 -13.52
CA TYR A 161 -10.16 1.33 -13.38
C TYR A 161 -10.98 0.18 -13.97
N LYS A 162 -12.11 0.49 -14.66
CA LYS A 162 -12.97 -0.49 -15.33
C LYS A 162 -13.39 -1.64 -14.40
N THR A 163 -13.62 -1.33 -13.13
CA THR A 163 -14.08 -2.28 -12.13
C THR A 163 -15.60 -2.37 -12.12
N SER A 164 -16.14 -3.52 -11.65
CA SER A 164 -17.59 -3.70 -11.53
C SER A 164 -18.15 -2.90 -10.35
N ASP A 165 -19.23 -2.19 -10.57
CA ASP A 165 -20.03 -1.49 -9.56
C ASP A 165 -20.80 -2.43 -8.61
N LYS A 166 -20.83 -3.72 -8.92
CA LYS A 166 -21.41 -4.76 -8.05
C LYS A 166 -20.58 -5.05 -6.82
N ASN A 167 -19.28 -4.75 -6.85
CA ASN A 167 -18.37 -4.95 -5.74
C ASN A 167 -18.40 -3.72 -4.81
N SER A 168 -18.25 -3.97 -3.51
CA SER A 168 -18.05 -2.89 -2.55
C SER A 168 -16.82 -2.06 -2.96
N ILE A 169 -16.94 -0.72 -2.93
CA ILE A 169 -15.82 0.18 -3.21
C ILE A 169 -14.63 -0.12 -2.29
N PHE A 170 -14.87 -0.46 -1.03
CA PHE A 170 -13.83 -0.81 -0.06
C PHE A 170 -13.03 -2.03 -0.53
N GLN A 171 -13.73 -3.09 -0.93
CA GLN A 171 -13.07 -4.28 -1.45
C GLN A 171 -12.35 -4.01 -2.77
N ALA A 172 -12.99 -3.32 -3.71
CA ALA A 172 -12.44 -3.05 -5.03
C ALA A 172 -11.13 -2.23 -4.95
N VAL A 173 -11.09 -1.18 -4.13
CA VAL A 173 -9.91 -0.32 -3.97
C VAL A 173 -8.77 -1.08 -3.30
N ILE A 174 -9.03 -1.75 -2.19
CA ILE A 174 -8.00 -2.46 -1.43
C ILE A 174 -7.42 -3.61 -2.25
N GLU A 175 -8.27 -4.41 -2.90
CA GLU A 175 -7.80 -5.54 -3.72
C GLU A 175 -7.02 -5.05 -4.95
N LEU A 176 -7.42 -3.95 -5.60
CA LEU A 176 -6.65 -3.40 -6.72
C LEU A 176 -5.24 -2.97 -6.29
N VAL A 177 -5.11 -2.30 -5.14
CA VAL A 177 -3.80 -1.91 -4.60
C VAL A 177 -2.97 -3.15 -4.26
N LYS A 178 -3.56 -4.17 -3.64
CA LYS A 178 -2.87 -5.44 -3.36
C LYS A 178 -2.38 -6.15 -4.63
N LEU A 179 -3.18 -6.18 -5.70
CA LEU A 179 -2.76 -6.75 -6.97
C LEU A 179 -1.54 -6.01 -7.54
N CYS A 180 -1.53 -4.67 -7.47
CA CYS A 180 -0.39 -3.88 -7.88
C CYS A 180 0.85 -4.15 -7.00
N GLN A 181 0.67 -4.26 -5.69
CA GLN A 181 1.75 -4.58 -4.75
C GLN A 181 2.31 -5.99 -4.98
N ALA A 182 1.46 -6.97 -5.26
CA ALA A 182 1.89 -8.33 -5.64
C ALA A 182 2.70 -8.31 -6.95
N ALA A 183 2.23 -7.55 -7.95
CA ALA A 183 2.98 -7.36 -9.19
C ALA A 183 4.35 -6.73 -8.94
N LEU A 184 4.41 -5.64 -8.16
CA LEU A 184 5.67 -4.99 -7.79
C LEU A 184 6.63 -5.93 -7.04
N ASN A 185 6.11 -6.84 -6.21
CA ASN A 185 6.92 -7.87 -5.57
C ASN A 185 7.52 -8.85 -6.58
N ILE A 186 6.74 -9.29 -7.57
CA ILE A 186 7.22 -10.20 -8.63
C ILE A 186 8.26 -9.52 -9.51
N PHE A 187 8.16 -8.20 -9.73
CA PHE A 187 9.15 -7.39 -10.45
C PHE A 187 10.36 -6.96 -9.61
N ASP A 188 10.48 -7.43 -8.38
CA ASP A 188 11.59 -7.10 -7.45
C ASP A 188 11.64 -5.63 -7.02
N LYS A 189 10.48 -4.98 -6.89
CA LYS A 189 10.39 -3.56 -6.50
C LYS A 189 9.80 -3.35 -5.11
N LEU A 190 9.10 -4.36 -4.56
CA LEU A 190 8.42 -4.25 -3.28
C LEU A 190 8.58 -5.53 -2.46
N ASP A 191 8.93 -5.41 -1.18
CA ASP A 191 8.92 -6.53 -0.27
C ASP A 191 7.48 -6.95 0.06
N PHE A 192 7.29 -8.27 0.25
CA PHE A 192 5.95 -8.84 0.47
C PHE A 192 5.24 -8.29 1.71
N GLU A 193 5.99 -7.92 2.74
CA GLU A 193 5.43 -7.35 3.97
C GLU A 193 4.62 -6.06 3.75
N TYR A 194 4.86 -5.35 2.65
CA TYR A 194 4.14 -4.13 2.29
C TYR A 194 2.95 -4.37 1.35
N ALA A 195 2.66 -5.61 0.99
CA ALA A 195 1.52 -5.96 0.12
C ALA A 195 0.21 -6.08 0.93
N ASP A 196 -0.15 -5.04 1.67
CA ASP A 196 -1.27 -5.01 2.61
C ASP A 196 -2.51 -4.24 2.12
N GLY A 197 -2.40 -3.60 0.95
CA GLY A 197 -3.50 -2.84 0.35
C GLY A 197 -3.51 -1.35 0.70
N LEU A 198 -2.49 -0.83 1.40
CA LEU A 198 -2.29 0.60 1.59
C LEU A 198 -1.26 1.13 0.59
N LEU A 199 -1.64 2.16 -0.17
CA LEU A 199 -0.72 2.91 -1.03
C LEU A 199 0.15 3.85 -0.17
N CYS A 200 1.22 3.28 0.39
CA CYS A 200 2.17 3.98 1.26
C CYS A 200 3.39 4.51 0.49
N ASP A 201 4.27 5.22 1.18
CA ASP A 201 5.52 5.77 0.64
C ASP A 201 6.42 4.71 -0.02
N ILE A 202 6.53 3.52 0.58
CA ILE A 202 7.30 2.40 0.02
C ILE A 202 6.66 1.89 -1.29
N THR A 203 5.32 1.77 -1.33
CA THR A 203 4.61 1.36 -2.55
C THR A 203 4.73 2.42 -3.65
N GLU A 204 4.64 3.70 -3.30
CA GLU A 204 4.87 4.82 -4.22
C GLU A 204 6.26 4.76 -4.84
N LYS A 205 7.29 4.63 -3.99
CA LYS A 205 8.67 4.46 -4.45
C LYS A 205 8.82 3.25 -5.37
N ALA A 206 8.25 2.11 -4.99
CA ALA A 206 8.31 0.88 -5.79
C ALA A 206 7.67 1.05 -7.18
N ALA A 207 6.54 1.76 -7.28
CA ALA A 207 5.89 2.06 -8.55
C ALA A 207 6.77 2.98 -9.44
N ASN A 208 7.38 4.00 -8.85
CA ASN A 208 8.31 4.89 -9.56
C ASN A 208 9.56 4.15 -10.03
N ASP A 209 10.17 3.34 -9.17
CA ASP A 209 11.34 2.51 -9.52
C ASP A 209 10.99 1.51 -10.62
N TRP A 210 9.77 0.93 -10.62
CA TRP A 210 9.32 0.05 -11.69
C TRP A 210 9.21 0.79 -13.03
N TRP A 211 8.66 2.02 -13.04
CA TRP A 211 8.61 2.83 -14.25
C TRP A 211 10.00 3.15 -14.80
N LEU A 212 10.92 3.58 -13.93
CA LEU A 212 12.30 3.93 -14.33
C LEU A 212 13.06 2.75 -14.91
N ASP A 213 12.93 1.57 -14.31
CA ASP A 213 13.74 0.42 -14.70
C ASP A 213 13.09 -0.43 -15.80
N ILE A 214 11.76 -0.47 -15.87
CA ILE A 214 11.04 -1.41 -16.74
C ILE A 214 9.97 -0.69 -17.56
N GLY A 215 9.03 0.01 -16.92
CA GLY A 215 7.82 0.52 -17.57
C GLY A 215 8.10 1.48 -18.72
N ALA A 216 9.01 2.44 -18.53
CA ALA A 216 9.34 3.45 -19.53
C ALA A 216 9.89 2.81 -20.84
N GLU A 217 10.71 1.78 -20.71
CA GLU A 217 11.28 1.09 -21.87
C GLU A 217 10.23 0.28 -22.64
N PHE A 218 9.35 -0.44 -21.92
CA PHE A 218 8.34 -1.29 -22.56
C PHE A 218 7.20 -0.49 -23.20
N TYR A 219 6.81 0.63 -22.62
CA TYR A 219 5.62 1.38 -23.04
C TYR A 219 5.95 2.71 -23.73
N ASN A 220 7.14 3.25 -23.53
CA ASN A 220 7.60 4.54 -24.05
C ASN A 220 6.61 5.69 -23.76
N ILE A 221 6.07 5.68 -22.54
CA ILE A 221 5.16 6.72 -22.01
C ILE A 221 5.60 7.10 -20.60
N GLU A 222 5.26 8.32 -20.20
CA GLU A 222 5.41 8.83 -18.84
C GLU A 222 4.02 9.02 -18.23
N PRO A 223 3.68 8.36 -17.10
CA PRO A 223 2.37 8.51 -16.48
C PRO A 223 2.27 9.85 -15.75
N HIS A 224 1.08 10.49 -15.86
CA HIS A 224 0.76 11.77 -15.20
C HIS A 224 -0.56 11.71 -14.42
N ASP A 225 -1.12 10.52 -14.22
CA ASP A 225 -2.47 10.29 -13.72
C ASP A 225 -2.54 9.80 -12.26
N GLY A 226 -1.49 10.01 -11.50
CA GLY A 226 -1.39 9.61 -10.09
C GLY A 226 -0.39 8.49 -9.85
N ILE A 227 -0.15 8.15 -8.58
CA ILE A 227 0.89 7.17 -8.20
C ILE A 227 0.56 5.78 -8.76
N LEU A 228 -0.65 5.29 -8.51
CA LEU A 228 -1.24 4.12 -9.14
C LEU A 228 -2.43 4.55 -10.01
N GLY A 229 -2.21 5.52 -10.89
CA GLY A 229 -3.21 5.93 -11.86
C GLY A 229 -3.54 4.83 -12.86
N PRO A 230 -4.62 4.99 -13.66
CA PRO A 230 -5.05 3.99 -14.63
C PRO A 230 -3.94 3.54 -15.59
N THR A 231 -3.08 4.47 -16.01
CA THR A 231 -1.94 4.15 -16.89
C THR A 231 -0.94 3.22 -16.22
N THR A 232 -0.52 3.54 -15.00
CA THR A 232 0.42 2.70 -14.23
C THR A 232 -0.18 1.33 -13.93
N VAL A 233 -1.43 1.27 -13.49
CA VAL A 233 -2.12 0.02 -13.18
C VAL A 233 -2.23 -0.85 -14.43
N ALA A 234 -2.68 -0.31 -15.55
CA ALA A 234 -2.82 -1.06 -16.79
C ALA A 234 -1.47 -1.58 -17.32
N ALA A 235 -0.43 -0.76 -17.26
CA ALA A 235 0.92 -1.12 -17.69
C ALA A 235 1.53 -2.22 -16.80
N LEU A 236 1.48 -2.04 -15.49
CA LEU A 236 2.06 -2.96 -14.50
C LEU A 236 1.37 -4.33 -14.54
N LEU A 237 0.04 -4.36 -14.43
CA LEU A 237 -0.72 -5.61 -14.44
C LEU A 237 -0.71 -6.27 -15.82
N GLY A 238 -0.77 -5.47 -16.89
CA GLY A 238 -0.68 -5.97 -18.26
C GLY A 238 0.66 -6.63 -18.56
N LEU A 239 1.78 -6.05 -18.09
CA LEU A 239 3.11 -6.65 -18.26
C LEU A 239 3.24 -7.96 -17.46
N LEU A 240 2.72 -8.02 -16.23
CA LEU A 240 2.72 -9.24 -15.42
C LEU A 240 1.92 -10.36 -16.07
N MET A 241 0.68 -10.07 -16.52
CA MET A 241 -0.17 -11.05 -17.22
C MET A 241 0.48 -11.51 -18.53
N GLY A 242 1.06 -10.60 -19.29
CA GLY A 242 1.81 -10.91 -20.50
C GLY A 242 3.02 -11.80 -20.23
N ALA A 243 3.80 -11.51 -19.20
CA ALA A 243 4.94 -12.33 -18.78
C ALA A 243 4.51 -13.73 -18.33
N ARG A 244 3.42 -13.85 -17.55
CA ARG A 244 2.85 -15.16 -17.17
C ARG A 244 2.48 -15.99 -18.39
N ASN A 245 1.80 -15.39 -19.38
CA ASN A 245 1.39 -16.09 -20.60
C ASN A 245 2.59 -16.53 -21.42
N ARG A 246 3.63 -15.68 -21.54
CA ARG A 246 4.88 -16.04 -22.23
C ARG A 246 5.64 -17.16 -21.52
N LEU A 247 5.71 -17.12 -20.18
CA LEU A 247 6.29 -18.20 -19.37
C LEU A 247 5.57 -19.52 -19.62
N SER A 248 4.23 -19.51 -19.63
CA SER A 248 3.40 -20.69 -19.96
C SER A 248 3.69 -21.21 -21.38
N ALA A 249 3.78 -20.31 -22.37
CA ALA A 249 4.04 -20.68 -23.77
C ALA A 249 5.43 -21.31 -23.96
N VAL A 250 6.42 -20.96 -23.15
CA VAL A 250 7.76 -21.59 -23.18
C VAL A 250 7.89 -22.79 -22.24
N GLY A 251 6.77 -23.31 -21.71
CA GLY A 251 6.72 -24.52 -20.90
C GLY A 251 7.12 -24.34 -19.43
N ALA A 252 7.20 -23.12 -18.92
CA ALA A 252 7.46 -22.89 -17.50
C ALA A 252 6.20 -23.20 -16.66
N PRO A 253 6.33 -23.86 -15.49
CA PRO A 253 5.22 -24.20 -14.62
C PRO A 253 4.72 -22.97 -13.86
N VAL A 254 3.80 -22.19 -14.45
CA VAL A 254 3.19 -21.00 -13.84
C VAL A 254 1.77 -21.27 -13.42
N PRO A 255 1.26 -20.60 -12.36
CA PRO A 255 -0.10 -20.73 -11.91
C PRO A 255 -1.09 -20.12 -12.93
N LYS A 256 -2.38 -20.46 -12.80
CA LYS A 256 -3.44 -19.81 -13.60
C LYS A 256 -3.57 -18.34 -13.23
N ASP A 257 -3.50 -18.03 -11.94
CA ASP A 257 -3.53 -16.68 -11.42
C ASP A 257 -2.12 -16.07 -11.42
N PRO A 258 -1.88 -14.99 -12.19
CA PRO A 258 -0.59 -14.31 -12.24
C PRO A 258 -0.19 -13.64 -10.92
N PHE A 259 -1.12 -13.46 -9.99
CA PHE A 259 -0.90 -12.84 -8.68
C PHE A 259 -0.59 -13.85 -7.57
N GLU A 260 -0.59 -15.14 -7.86
CA GLU A 260 -0.06 -16.17 -6.96
C GLU A 260 1.47 -16.10 -6.94
N ILE A 261 2.01 -15.31 -5.98
CA ILE A 261 3.42 -14.89 -5.93
C ILE A 261 4.37 -16.09 -5.94
N GLU A 262 4.15 -17.07 -5.08
CA GLU A 262 5.08 -18.20 -4.95
C GLU A 262 5.05 -19.13 -6.18
N GLY A 263 3.89 -19.32 -6.79
CA GLY A 263 3.76 -20.05 -8.04
C GLY A 263 4.47 -19.34 -9.19
N MET A 264 4.29 -18.03 -9.30
CA MET A 264 5.00 -17.21 -10.29
C MET A 264 6.52 -17.27 -10.08
N LYS A 265 7.00 -17.12 -8.85
CA LYS A 265 8.44 -17.22 -8.51
C LYS A 265 9.03 -18.57 -8.88
N ARG A 266 8.28 -19.67 -8.70
CA ARG A 266 8.71 -21.02 -9.14
C ARG A 266 8.82 -21.10 -10.67
N GLY A 267 7.81 -20.62 -11.39
CA GLY A 267 7.81 -20.59 -12.86
C GLY A 267 8.95 -19.73 -13.43
N ILE A 268 9.17 -18.55 -12.88
CA ILE A 268 10.28 -17.66 -13.26
C ILE A 268 11.63 -18.35 -13.02
N SER A 269 11.83 -18.94 -11.85
CA SER A 269 13.06 -19.68 -11.52
C SER A 269 13.32 -20.86 -12.48
N HIS A 270 12.27 -21.57 -12.88
CA HIS A 270 12.36 -22.64 -13.88
C HIS A 270 12.83 -22.10 -15.25
N PHE A 271 12.21 -21.00 -15.71
CA PHE A 271 12.60 -20.34 -16.94
C PHE A 271 14.04 -19.84 -16.87
N GLN A 272 14.43 -19.12 -15.80
CA GLN A 272 15.80 -18.63 -15.61
C GLN A 272 16.82 -19.78 -15.70
N LYS A 273 16.54 -20.91 -15.05
CA LYS A 273 17.39 -22.11 -15.14
C LYS A 273 17.50 -22.62 -16.59
N SER A 274 16.39 -22.72 -17.32
CA SER A 274 16.38 -23.19 -18.71
C SER A 274 17.16 -22.30 -19.65
N GLN A 275 17.20 -20.99 -19.35
CA GLN A 275 17.90 -19.98 -20.14
C GLN A 275 19.31 -19.67 -19.63
N ARG A 276 19.81 -20.40 -18.63
CA ARG A 276 21.12 -20.18 -18.00
C ARG A 276 21.29 -18.76 -17.45
N LEU A 277 20.19 -18.16 -16.95
CA LEU A 277 20.20 -16.89 -16.23
C LEU A 277 20.42 -17.11 -14.73
N GLU A 278 20.82 -16.04 -14.05
CA GLU A 278 20.80 -16.02 -12.59
C GLU A 278 19.38 -16.30 -12.06
N ARG A 279 19.27 -17.14 -11.04
CA ARG A 279 17.98 -17.57 -10.48
C ARG A 279 17.50 -16.61 -9.41
N THR A 280 17.20 -15.38 -9.80
CA THR A 280 16.66 -14.34 -8.90
C THR A 280 15.24 -14.62 -8.43
N ARG A 281 14.49 -15.48 -9.15
CA ARG A 281 13.07 -15.75 -8.95
C ARG A 281 12.18 -14.51 -9.14
N ARG A 282 12.68 -13.50 -9.84
CA ARG A 282 12.02 -12.21 -10.09
C ARG A 282 11.95 -11.95 -11.59
N LEU A 283 10.95 -11.16 -12.00
CA LEU A 283 10.87 -10.60 -13.35
C LEU A 283 11.74 -9.35 -13.43
N ASP A 284 13.04 -9.53 -13.22
CA ASP A 284 14.02 -8.48 -13.47
C ASP A 284 14.15 -8.19 -14.98
N ARG A 285 14.77 -7.07 -15.32
CA ARG A 285 14.94 -6.62 -16.70
C ARG A 285 15.59 -7.68 -17.58
N HIS A 286 16.62 -8.34 -17.09
CA HIS A 286 17.34 -9.39 -17.83
C HIS A 286 16.47 -10.60 -18.15
N THR A 287 15.65 -11.00 -17.18
CA THR A 287 14.67 -12.09 -17.33
C THR A 287 13.57 -11.71 -18.33
N LEU A 288 13.04 -10.49 -18.26
CA LEU A 288 12.02 -9.98 -19.17
C LEU A 288 12.53 -9.95 -20.62
N ASP A 289 13.71 -9.39 -20.86
CA ASP A 289 14.32 -9.33 -22.19
C ASP A 289 14.51 -10.73 -22.77
N ARG A 290 15.05 -11.66 -21.96
CA ARG A 290 15.23 -13.04 -22.41
C ARG A 290 13.90 -13.72 -22.70
N LEU A 291 12.89 -13.48 -21.86
CA LEU A 291 11.55 -14.03 -22.04
C LEU A 291 10.88 -13.53 -23.31
N HIS A 292 10.99 -12.23 -23.60
CA HIS A 292 10.48 -11.65 -24.84
C HIS A 292 11.15 -12.25 -26.08
N ARG A 293 12.47 -12.36 -26.10
CA ARG A 293 13.21 -12.94 -27.23
C ARG A 293 12.89 -14.42 -27.43
N THR A 294 12.80 -15.19 -26.35
CA THR A 294 12.52 -16.63 -26.43
C THR A 294 11.08 -16.89 -26.89
N SER A 295 10.11 -16.17 -26.36
CA SER A 295 8.71 -16.33 -26.75
C SER A 295 8.42 -15.82 -28.17
N ALA A 296 9.12 -14.79 -28.64
CA ALA A 296 9.01 -14.31 -30.02
C ALA A 296 9.52 -15.37 -31.01
N LYS A 297 10.62 -16.06 -30.72
CA LYS A 297 11.14 -17.16 -31.54
C LYS A 297 10.14 -18.34 -31.55
N ALA A 298 9.57 -18.71 -30.44
CA ALA A 298 8.54 -19.76 -30.35
C ALA A 298 7.30 -19.41 -31.18
N ALA A 299 6.79 -18.17 -31.06
CA ALA A 299 5.66 -17.69 -31.83
C ALA A 299 5.90 -17.67 -33.33
N ASN A 300 7.09 -17.29 -33.76
CA ASN A 300 7.47 -17.31 -35.17
C ASN A 300 7.61 -18.74 -35.72
N ALA A 301 8.09 -19.68 -34.91
CA ALA A 301 8.19 -21.08 -35.26
C ALA A 301 6.84 -21.78 -35.42
N GLU A 302 5.82 -21.31 -34.62
CA GLU A 302 4.45 -21.85 -34.63
C GLU A 302 3.46 -21.04 -35.46
N GLY A 303 3.91 -19.98 -36.17
CA GLY A 303 3.04 -19.10 -36.97
C GLY A 303 2.07 -18.20 -36.15
N TRP A 304 2.38 -17.99 -34.87
CA TRP A 304 1.52 -17.24 -33.97
C TRP A 304 1.89 -15.75 -33.94
N SER A 305 0.98 -14.89 -34.38
CA SER A 305 1.13 -13.44 -34.25
C SER A 305 0.74 -13.00 -32.83
N VAL A 306 1.67 -12.37 -32.10
CA VAL A 306 1.40 -11.80 -30.77
C VAL A 306 0.41 -10.64 -30.90
N PRO A 307 -0.74 -10.64 -30.20
CA PRO A 307 -1.70 -9.54 -30.32
C PRO A 307 -1.09 -8.20 -29.87
N ARG A 308 -1.27 -7.15 -30.67
CA ARG A 308 -0.95 -5.75 -30.38
C ARG A 308 -1.77 -5.13 -29.22
N ALA A 309 -2.61 -5.92 -28.57
CA ALA A 309 -3.65 -5.47 -27.65
C ALA A 309 -3.17 -4.64 -26.45
N VAL A 310 -1.95 -4.88 -25.93
CA VAL A 310 -1.48 -4.15 -24.74
C VAL A 310 -1.10 -2.71 -25.06
N LYS A 311 -0.51 -2.43 -26.22
CA LYS A 311 -0.15 -1.04 -26.62
C LYS A 311 -1.37 -0.18 -26.91
N SER A 312 -2.43 -0.74 -27.49
CA SER A 312 -3.67 0.00 -27.79
C SER A 312 -4.43 0.36 -26.51
N THR A 313 -4.52 -0.55 -25.54
CA THR A 313 -5.24 -0.31 -24.28
C THR A 313 -4.58 0.79 -23.45
N VAL A 314 -3.24 0.81 -23.39
CA VAL A 314 -2.51 1.86 -22.66
C VAL A 314 -2.59 3.20 -23.41
N ALA A 315 -2.53 3.20 -24.74
CA ALA A 315 -2.66 4.42 -25.56
C ALA A 315 -4.06 5.04 -25.44
N GLU A 316 -5.12 4.22 -25.42
CA GLU A 316 -6.50 4.67 -25.22
C GLU A 316 -6.72 5.25 -23.82
N LEU A 317 -6.14 4.65 -22.76
CA LEU A 317 -6.21 5.14 -21.39
C LEU A 317 -5.42 6.44 -21.17
N SER A 318 -4.36 6.68 -21.96
CA SER A 318 -3.54 7.90 -21.86
C SER A 318 -4.10 9.11 -22.61
N GLY A 319 -5.28 9.01 -23.24
CA GLY A 319 -5.94 10.11 -23.95
C GLY A 319 -5.27 10.55 -25.25
N LYS A 320 -4.35 9.79 -25.81
CA LYS A 320 -3.69 10.07 -27.10
C LYS A 320 -4.38 9.40 -28.29
N GLY A 321 -5.59 8.92 -28.13
CA GLY A 321 -6.45 8.42 -29.21
C GLY A 321 -7.49 9.45 -29.60
N GLY A 322 -7.11 10.46 -30.40
CA GLY A 322 -8.07 11.44 -30.88
C GLY A 322 -7.47 12.40 -31.90
N VAL A 323 -7.52 12.08 -33.16
CA VAL A 323 -7.97 12.88 -34.31
C VAL A 323 -8.48 11.91 -35.35
#